data_2415b9011c82ec9a2de13166a9d0bb99
#
_entry.id   2415b9011c82ec9a2de13166a9d0bb99
#
_cell.length_a   1.000
_cell.length_b   1.000
_cell.length_c   1.000
_cell.angle_alpha   90.00
_cell.angle_beta   90.00
_cell.angle_gamma   90.00
#
_symmetry.space_group_name_H-M   'P 1'
#
loop_
_entity.id
_entity.type
_entity.pdbx_description
1 polymer ?
#
loop_
_entity_poly.entity_id
_entity_poly.type
_entity_poly.pdbx_seq_one_letter_code
_entity_poly.pdbx_strand_id
1 'polypeptide(L)'
;MTDVHSETPLDRLTSYLTKNDDFFVRHHWPAEAPDVAGWALTIDGRVAQPLRLSLDELKEFPVATVTCVLQCAGKGRSFYEPAVPGLSWGPGAVGNARWTGARVRDLLEKAGLESDG
;
A
#
# COMPACT_ATOMS: atom_id res chain seq x y z
N MET A 1 -2.13 10.29 20.50
CA MET A 1 -1.93 9.63 19.18
C MET A 1 -3.25 9.73 18.46
N THR A 2 -3.34 10.56 17.45
CA THR A 2 -4.56 10.70 16.64
C THR A 2 -4.59 9.56 15.62
N ASP A 3 -5.60 8.71 15.72
CA ASP A 3 -5.90 7.75 14.64
C ASP A 3 -6.18 8.55 13.38
N VAL A 4 -5.23 8.54 12.46
CA VAL A 4 -5.40 9.27 11.19
C VAL A 4 -6.13 8.34 10.23
N HIS A 5 -7.46 8.43 10.24
CA HIS A 5 -8.29 7.81 9.23
C HIS A 5 -9.07 8.89 8.52
N SER A 6 -8.96 8.94 7.21
CA SER A 6 -9.72 9.89 6.40
C SER A 6 -10.18 9.24 5.10
N GLU A 7 -11.39 9.57 4.70
CA GLU A 7 -11.91 9.20 3.38
C GLU A 7 -11.48 10.23 2.33
N THR A 8 -11.34 9.80 1.08
CA THR A 8 -11.29 10.72 -0.05
C THR A 8 -12.63 11.46 -0.12
N PRO A 9 -12.65 12.80 -0.07
CA PRO A 9 -13.89 13.56 -0.25
C PRO A 9 -14.48 13.31 -1.64
N LEU A 10 -15.74 12.90 -1.71
CA LEU A 10 -16.36 12.50 -2.98
C LEU A 10 -16.43 13.64 -3.99
N ASP A 11 -16.62 14.86 -3.53
CA ASP A 11 -16.64 16.07 -4.34
C ASP A 11 -15.27 16.43 -4.94
N ARG A 12 -14.20 15.81 -4.45
CA ARG A 12 -12.83 15.93 -4.97
C ARG A 12 -12.41 14.81 -5.93
N LEU A 13 -13.23 13.78 -6.09
CA LEU A 13 -13.03 12.72 -7.09
C LEU A 13 -13.43 13.22 -8.50
N THR A 14 -12.85 14.32 -8.93
CA THR A 14 -13.20 15.01 -10.20
C THR A 14 -12.21 14.74 -11.33
N SER A 15 -11.14 13.99 -11.07
CA SER A 15 -10.09 13.66 -12.04
C SER A 15 -9.79 12.17 -12.08
N TYR A 16 -9.18 11.72 -13.18
CA TYR A 16 -8.78 10.31 -13.33
C TYR A 16 -7.84 9.82 -12.24
N LEU A 17 -6.92 10.66 -11.79
CA LEU A 17 -6.05 10.38 -10.64
C LEU A 17 -6.52 11.17 -9.43
N THR A 18 -6.61 10.50 -8.29
CA THR A 18 -6.86 11.13 -6.99
C THR A 18 -5.59 11.86 -6.55
N LYS A 19 -5.72 13.11 -6.13
CA LYS A 19 -4.59 13.88 -5.58
C LYS A 19 -4.10 13.25 -4.28
N ASN A 20 -2.80 13.31 -4.02
CA ASN A 20 -2.21 12.74 -2.80
C ASN A 20 -2.85 13.29 -1.52
N ASP A 21 -3.09 14.61 -1.47
CA ASP A 21 -3.69 15.28 -0.30
C ASP A 21 -5.16 14.89 -0.06
N ASP A 22 -5.83 14.39 -1.10
CA ASP A 22 -7.22 13.94 -1.04
C ASP A 22 -7.35 12.43 -0.92
N PHE A 23 -6.24 11.66 -1.04
CA PHE A 23 -6.26 10.21 -0.99
C PHE A 23 -6.66 9.71 0.39
N PHE A 24 -7.51 8.66 0.47
CA PHE A 24 -7.92 8.11 1.75
C PHE A 24 -6.72 7.59 2.56
N VAL A 25 -6.79 7.72 3.88
CA VAL A 25 -5.76 7.24 4.81
C VAL A 25 -6.35 6.17 5.71
N ARG A 26 -5.67 5.01 5.76
CA ARG A 26 -6.01 3.91 6.66
C ARG A 26 -4.75 3.36 7.29
N HIS A 27 -4.59 3.58 8.57
CA HIS A 27 -3.55 2.94 9.36
C HIS A 27 -4.19 1.98 10.39
N HIS A 28 -3.62 0.80 10.56
CA HIS A 28 -4.02 -0.11 11.62
C HIS A 28 -3.23 0.18 12.91
N TRP A 29 -2.00 0.61 12.74
CA TRP A 29 -1.09 1.03 13.80
C TRP A 29 -0.57 2.43 13.50
N PRO A 30 -0.23 3.22 14.56
CA PRO A 30 0.45 4.50 14.33
C PRO A 30 1.70 4.26 13.48
N ALA A 31 1.77 4.90 12.33
CA ALA A 31 2.95 4.84 11.48
C ALA A 31 3.90 5.95 11.92
N GLU A 32 5.03 5.58 12.53
CA GLU A 32 6.17 6.47 12.62
C GLU A 32 6.94 6.40 11.29
N ALA A 33 7.41 7.55 10.82
CA ALA A 33 8.27 7.55 9.64
C ALA A 33 9.54 6.74 9.95
N PRO A 34 9.86 5.69 9.17
CA PRO A 34 11.04 4.89 9.44
C PRO A 34 12.31 5.72 9.27
N ASP A 35 13.33 5.43 10.07
CA ASP A 35 14.68 5.93 9.78
C ASP A 35 15.16 5.31 8.47
N VAL A 36 15.16 6.12 7.42
CA VAL A 36 15.51 5.67 6.06
C VAL A 36 16.96 5.19 5.98
N ALA A 37 17.86 5.74 6.81
CA ALA A 37 19.27 5.37 6.77
C ALA A 37 19.52 3.93 7.25
N GLY A 38 18.71 3.43 8.18
CA GLY A 38 18.80 2.05 8.70
C GLY A 38 17.80 1.09 8.08
N TRP A 39 16.90 1.57 7.23
CA TRP A 39 15.84 0.76 6.67
C TRP A 39 16.36 -0.28 5.67
N ALA A 40 15.82 -1.49 5.73
CA ALA A 40 16.06 -2.52 4.74
C ALA A 40 14.83 -3.41 4.55
N LEU A 41 14.63 -3.86 3.31
CA LEU A 41 13.65 -4.87 2.96
C LEU A 41 14.28 -6.26 3.05
N THR A 42 13.69 -7.15 3.83
CA THR A 42 14.11 -8.54 3.90
C THR A 42 13.13 -9.43 3.12
N ILE A 43 13.64 -10.31 2.30
CA ILE A 43 12.91 -11.36 1.60
C ILE A 43 13.53 -12.68 2.02
N ASP A 44 12.78 -13.51 2.72
CA ASP A 44 13.22 -14.81 3.25
C ASP A 44 12.10 -15.85 3.18
N GLY A 45 12.32 -17.01 3.79
CA GLY A 45 11.39 -18.13 3.77
C GLY A 45 11.67 -19.06 2.59
N ARG A 46 10.67 -19.28 1.73
CA ARG A 46 10.75 -20.24 0.62
C ARG A 46 11.43 -19.64 -0.61
N VAL A 47 12.67 -19.26 -0.44
CA VAL A 47 13.54 -18.70 -1.48
C VAL A 47 14.91 -19.37 -1.44
N ALA A 48 15.53 -19.58 -2.60
CA ALA A 48 16.85 -20.20 -2.69
C ALA A 48 17.95 -19.34 -2.05
N GLN A 49 17.78 -18.01 -2.12
CA GLN A 49 18.75 -17.04 -1.59
C GLN A 49 18.01 -15.88 -0.89
N PRO A 50 17.99 -15.86 0.44
CA PRO A 50 17.44 -14.73 1.17
C PRO A 50 18.13 -13.41 0.78
N LEU A 51 17.34 -12.36 0.64
CA LEU A 51 17.80 -11.01 0.30
C LEU A 51 17.56 -10.05 1.47
N ARG A 52 18.49 -9.13 1.66
CA ARG A 52 18.33 -7.97 2.51
C ARG A 52 18.79 -6.75 1.72
N LEU A 53 17.83 -5.92 1.32
CA LEU A 53 18.03 -4.79 0.41
C LEU A 53 17.85 -3.47 1.16
N SER A 54 18.84 -2.61 1.10
CA SER A 54 18.72 -1.20 1.47
C SER A 54 17.78 -0.49 0.48
N LEU A 55 17.35 0.73 0.84
CA LEU A 55 16.51 1.54 -0.06
C LEU A 55 17.23 1.84 -1.39
N ASP A 56 18.55 2.05 -1.36
CA ASP A 56 19.32 2.37 -2.57
C ASP A 56 19.46 1.13 -3.47
N GLU A 57 19.75 -0.04 -2.90
CA GLU A 57 19.76 -1.30 -3.66
C GLU A 57 18.36 -1.63 -4.24
N LEU A 58 17.29 -1.29 -3.53
CA LEU A 58 15.93 -1.45 -4.05
C LEU A 58 15.66 -0.54 -5.26
N LYS A 59 16.22 0.67 -5.28
CA LYS A 59 16.11 1.61 -6.39
C LYS A 59 16.89 1.20 -7.64
N GLU A 60 17.85 0.28 -7.53
CA GLU A 60 18.59 -0.28 -8.67
C GLU A 60 17.76 -1.25 -9.51
N PHE A 61 16.64 -1.75 -8.98
CA PHE A 61 15.76 -2.62 -9.73
C PHE A 61 15.04 -1.88 -10.87
N PRO A 62 14.65 -2.60 -11.94
CA PRO A 62 13.87 -2.01 -13.01
C PRO A 62 12.60 -1.35 -12.49
N VAL A 63 12.41 -0.09 -12.86
CA VAL A 63 11.24 0.69 -12.46
C VAL A 63 10.04 0.34 -13.35
N ALA A 64 8.92 0.03 -12.72
CA ALA A 64 7.63 -0.14 -13.37
C ALA A 64 6.64 0.90 -12.86
N THR A 65 5.75 1.33 -13.75
CA THR A 65 4.65 2.25 -13.41
C THR A 65 3.33 1.62 -13.78
N VAL A 66 2.39 1.62 -12.84
CA VAL A 66 1.03 1.13 -13.05
C VAL A 66 0.02 2.11 -12.48
N THR A 67 -1.06 2.34 -13.20
CA THR A 67 -2.21 3.11 -12.68
C THR A 67 -3.28 2.15 -12.25
N CYS A 68 -3.63 2.18 -10.97
CA CYS A 68 -4.70 1.33 -10.46
C CYS A 68 -5.39 1.94 -9.24
N VAL A 69 -6.61 1.50 -9.04
CA VAL A 69 -7.45 1.85 -7.89
C VAL A 69 -6.98 1.07 -6.67
N LEU A 70 -6.82 1.78 -5.56
CA LEU A 70 -6.68 1.20 -4.23
C LEU A 70 -7.97 1.47 -3.45
N GLN A 71 -8.54 0.42 -2.85
CA GLN A 71 -9.77 0.50 -2.09
C GLN A 71 -9.62 -0.26 -0.77
N CYS A 72 -10.09 0.32 0.32
CA CYS A 72 -10.20 -0.38 1.59
C CYS A 72 -11.30 -1.45 1.51
N ALA A 73 -11.02 -2.66 2.00
CA ALA A 73 -12.02 -3.74 2.04
C ALA A 73 -13.25 -3.39 2.90
N GLY A 74 -13.11 -2.44 3.83
CA GLY A 74 -14.20 -1.93 4.65
C GLY A 74 -15.00 -0.77 4.05
N LYS A 75 -14.72 -0.35 2.81
CA LYS A 75 -15.47 0.72 2.14
C LYS A 75 -16.96 0.42 2.14
N GLY A 76 -17.77 1.42 2.52
CA GLY A 76 -19.23 1.28 2.60
C GLY A 76 -19.74 0.55 3.84
N ARG A 77 -18.89 0.29 4.84
CA ARG A 77 -19.31 -0.40 6.08
C ARG A 77 -20.40 0.35 6.85
N SER A 78 -20.45 1.68 6.74
CA SER A 78 -21.48 2.51 7.36
C SER A 78 -22.90 2.24 6.85
N PHE A 79 -23.05 1.53 5.72
CA PHE A 79 -24.35 1.20 5.12
C PHE A 79 -24.93 -0.13 5.59
N TYR A 80 -24.18 -0.89 6.41
CA TYR A 80 -24.70 -2.17 6.95
C TYR A 80 -25.71 -1.94 8.08
N GLU A 81 -26.81 -2.65 8.02
CA GLU A 81 -27.81 -2.74 9.09
C GLU A 81 -28.10 -4.24 9.39
N PRO A 82 -27.85 -4.67 10.64
CA PRO A 82 -27.28 -3.92 11.77
C PRO A 82 -25.83 -3.52 11.56
N ALA A 83 -25.37 -2.49 12.28
CA ALA A 83 -23.99 -2.02 12.22
C ALA A 83 -23.00 -3.15 12.55
N VAL A 84 -21.91 -3.24 11.80
CA VAL A 84 -20.85 -4.24 12.00
C VAL A 84 -19.60 -3.63 12.61
N PRO A 85 -18.79 -4.39 13.38
CA PRO A 85 -17.57 -3.88 13.98
C PRO A 85 -16.54 -3.37 12.97
N GLY A 86 -15.75 -2.39 13.36
CA GLY A 86 -14.67 -1.79 12.58
C GLY A 86 -14.91 -0.33 12.24
N LEU A 87 -14.02 0.26 11.45
CA LEU A 87 -14.18 1.64 10.99
C LEU A 87 -15.41 1.77 10.10
N SER A 88 -16.28 2.71 10.47
CA SER A 88 -17.53 2.96 9.76
C SER A 88 -17.30 3.81 8.50
N TRP A 89 -16.57 3.24 7.53
CA TRP A 89 -16.30 3.90 6.25
C TRP A 89 -17.58 4.15 5.48
N GLY A 90 -17.70 5.37 4.95
CA GLY A 90 -18.61 5.68 3.86
C GLY A 90 -18.08 5.19 2.49
N PRO A 91 -18.47 5.84 1.39
CA PRO A 91 -18.04 5.45 0.05
C PRO A 91 -16.64 5.96 -0.34
N GLY A 92 -15.98 6.79 0.49
CA GLY A 92 -14.75 7.50 0.13
C GLY A 92 -13.43 6.76 0.42
N ALA A 93 -13.47 5.53 0.98
CA ALA A 93 -12.25 4.77 1.22
C ALA A 93 -11.72 4.14 -0.08
N VAL A 94 -11.47 4.96 -1.09
CA VAL A 94 -11.02 4.59 -2.43
C VAL A 94 -10.24 5.73 -3.07
N GLY A 95 -9.27 5.41 -3.91
CA GLY A 95 -8.55 6.37 -4.72
C GLY A 95 -7.88 5.68 -5.90
N ASN A 96 -7.64 6.41 -6.99
CA ASN A 96 -6.91 5.93 -8.15
C ASN A 96 -5.56 6.64 -8.23
N ALA A 97 -4.46 5.90 -8.21
CA ALA A 97 -3.13 6.47 -8.21
C ALA A 97 -2.21 5.84 -9.27
N ARG A 98 -1.17 6.57 -9.61
CA ARG A 98 -0.04 6.08 -10.40
C ARG A 98 1.04 5.61 -9.42
N TRP A 99 1.27 4.31 -9.40
CA TRP A 99 2.26 3.64 -8.55
C TRP A 99 3.52 3.39 -9.34
N THR A 100 4.66 3.84 -8.81
CA THR A 100 5.96 3.67 -9.48
C THR A 100 6.97 3.07 -8.50
N GLY A 101 7.67 2.02 -8.92
CA GLY A 101 8.67 1.35 -8.10
C GLY A 101 9.16 0.02 -8.67
N ALA A 102 9.96 -0.69 -7.89
CA ALA A 102 10.38 -2.05 -8.20
C ALA A 102 9.21 -3.02 -8.10
N ARG A 103 9.13 -3.97 -9.02
CA ARG A 103 8.09 -5.02 -8.96
C ARG A 103 8.47 -6.10 -7.96
N VAL A 104 7.54 -6.50 -7.14
CA VAL A 104 7.73 -7.63 -6.20
C VAL A 104 8.18 -8.89 -6.94
N ARG A 105 7.65 -9.14 -8.14
CA ARG A 105 8.07 -10.28 -8.98
C ARG A 105 9.58 -10.26 -9.25
N ASP A 106 10.17 -9.14 -9.61
CA ASP A 106 11.60 -9.04 -9.93
C ASP A 106 12.47 -9.32 -8.68
N LEU A 107 11.98 -8.92 -7.51
CA LEU A 107 12.62 -9.22 -6.23
C LEU A 107 12.57 -10.72 -5.91
N LEU A 108 11.41 -11.37 -6.10
CA LEU A 108 11.23 -12.81 -5.87
C LEU A 108 12.02 -13.64 -6.86
N GLU A 109 12.08 -13.25 -8.13
CA GLU A 109 12.91 -13.89 -9.16
C GLU A 109 14.39 -13.82 -8.77
N LYS A 110 14.86 -12.66 -8.27
CA LYS A 110 16.25 -12.53 -7.78
C LYS A 110 16.52 -13.38 -6.55
N ALA A 111 15.56 -13.51 -5.65
CA ALA A 111 15.66 -14.37 -4.46
C ALA A 111 15.58 -15.87 -4.81
N GLY A 112 15.08 -16.22 -6.00
CA GLY A 112 14.87 -17.60 -6.42
C GLY A 112 13.70 -18.23 -5.67
N LEU A 113 12.46 -17.77 -5.93
CA LEU A 113 11.25 -18.35 -5.35
C LEU A 113 11.19 -19.86 -5.67
N GLU A 114 11.00 -20.69 -4.66
CA GLU A 114 10.86 -22.14 -4.83
C GLU A 114 9.51 -22.49 -5.47
N SER A 115 9.50 -23.50 -6.34
CA SER A 115 8.33 -23.84 -7.19
C SER A 115 7.11 -24.31 -6.40
N ASP A 116 7.28 -24.64 -5.13
CA ASP A 116 6.24 -25.09 -4.20
C ASP A 116 6.03 -24.07 -3.06
N GLY A 117 6.51 -22.84 -3.25
CA GLY A 117 6.40 -21.69 -2.35
C GLY A 117 5.15 -20.86 -2.56
#